data_50bc45a018b0dff8c43bcb19658efad6
#
_entry.id   50bc45a018b0dff8c43bcb19658efad6
#
_cell.length_a   1.000
_cell.length_b   1.000
_cell.length_c   1.000
_cell.angle_alpha   90.00
_cell.angle_beta   90.00
_cell.angle_gamma   90.00
#
_symmetry.space_group_name_H-M   'P 1'
#
loop_
_entity.id
_entity.type
_entity.pdbx_description
1 polymer ?
#
loop_
_entity_poly.entity_id
_entity_poly.type
_entity_poly.pdbx_seq_one_letter_code
_entity_poly.pdbx_strand_id
1 'polypeptide(L)'
;QAVVGAIIGWNWFSGSITDTAALMKILGTWVACPLLGALFGALIYKTATAVIDRSRIHVLRLDSYTRIGLILAGAFGSYSLGANNIGNVMGVFVPSSPFTPLSIGDWVTFTSVQQLFFFGAAAIAVGVFTYSKRVMMTVGTGVLPLNPVGAWVVVISHSIVLFLFSSLT
;
A
#
# COMPACT_ATOMS: atom_id res chain seq x y z
N GLN A 1 -11.18 3.55 -4.02
CA GLN A 1 -12.04 4.02 -5.16
C GLN A 1 -13.51 3.80 -4.84
N ALA A 2 -13.93 2.59 -4.42
CA ALA A 2 -15.32 2.30 -4.07
C ALA A 2 -15.85 3.21 -2.94
N VAL A 3 -15.06 3.45 -1.91
CA VAL A 3 -15.41 4.35 -0.79
C VAL A 3 -15.62 5.78 -1.28
N VAL A 4 -14.74 6.30 -2.13
CA VAL A 4 -14.89 7.65 -2.71
C VAL A 4 -16.16 7.75 -3.55
N GLY A 5 -16.45 6.73 -4.37
CA GLY A 5 -17.69 6.67 -5.14
C GLY A 5 -18.93 6.61 -4.25
N ALA A 6 -18.89 5.86 -3.15
CA ALA A 6 -19.99 5.78 -2.19
C ALA A 6 -20.24 7.13 -1.49
N ILE A 7 -19.18 7.84 -1.10
CA ILE A 7 -19.29 9.18 -0.48
C ILE A 7 -19.90 10.18 -1.46
N ILE A 8 -19.44 10.19 -2.72
CA ILE A 8 -20.01 11.09 -3.75
C ILE A 8 -21.48 10.76 -3.98
N GLY A 9 -21.82 9.48 -4.12
CA GLY A 9 -23.21 9.04 -4.32
C GLY A 9 -24.11 9.40 -3.14
N TRP A 10 -23.64 9.23 -1.92
CA TRP A 10 -24.36 9.63 -0.72
C TRP A 10 -24.59 11.14 -0.65
N ASN A 11 -23.54 11.94 -0.91
CA ASN A 11 -23.65 13.39 -0.90
C ASN A 11 -24.65 13.89 -1.94
N TRP A 12 -24.66 13.28 -3.13
CA TRP A 12 -25.63 13.62 -4.16
C TRP A 12 -27.06 13.26 -3.74
N PHE A 13 -27.26 12.07 -3.16
CA PHE A 13 -28.57 11.63 -2.69
C PHE A 13 -29.10 12.47 -1.51
N SER A 14 -28.23 12.82 -0.56
CA SER A 14 -28.59 13.59 0.63
C SER A 14 -28.64 15.11 0.40
N GLY A 15 -28.26 15.58 -0.80
CA GLY A 15 -28.13 17.02 -1.09
C GLY A 15 -26.97 17.71 -0.33
N SER A 16 -26.03 16.92 0.21
CA SER A 16 -24.88 17.44 0.92
C SER A 16 -23.81 17.95 -0.04
N ILE A 17 -23.09 19.00 0.38
CA ILE A 17 -22.00 19.57 -0.43
C ILE A 17 -20.80 18.62 -0.42
N THR A 18 -20.36 18.20 -1.61
CA THR A 18 -19.12 17.46 -1.77
C THR A 18 -17.94 18.44 -1.75
N ASP A 19 -16.93 18.16 -0.94
CA ASP A 19 -15.67 18.91 -0.97
C ASP A 19 -14.94 18.66 -2.29
N THR A 20 -15.08 19.60 -3.21
CA THR A 20 -14.48 19.52 -4.54
C THR A 20 -12.95 19.62 -4.48
N ALA A 21 -12.38 20.30 -3.49
CA ALA A 21 -10.93 20.41 -3.35
C ALA A 21 -10.32 19.06 -2.93
N ALA A 22 -10.93 18.38 -1.95
CA ALA A 22 -10.54 17.04 -1.59
C ALA A 22 -10.71 16.05 -2.75
N LEU A 23 -11.80 16.14 -3.51
CA LEU A 23 -12.05 15.29 -4.68
C LEU A 23 -10.98 15.48 -5.77
N MET A 24 -10.63 16.74 -6.09
CA MET A 24 -9.59 17.04 -7.10
C MET A 24 -8.21 16.55 -6.64
N LYS A 25 -7.90 16.64 -5.34
CA LYS A 25 -6.67 16.06 -4.77
C LYS A 25 -6.64 14.55 -4.97
N ILE A 26 -7.73 13.85 -4.72
CA ILE A 26 -7.85 12.39 -4.90
C ILE A 26 -7.69 12.01 -6.38
N LEU A 27 -8.39 12.69 -7.28
CA LEU A 27 -8.29 12.44 -8.73
C LEU A 27 -6.88 12.71 -9.26
N GLY A 28 -6.23 13.78 -8.78
CA GLY A 28 -4.84 14.08 -9.09
C GLY A 28 -3.88 12.98 -8.65
N THR A 29 -4.10 12.42 -7.47
CA THR A 29 -3.30 11.30 -6.95
C THR A 29 -3.48 10.04 -7.80
N TRP A 30 -4.69 9.76 -8.29
CA TRP A 30 -4.94 8.59 -9.16
C TRP A 30 -4.17 8.65 -10.47
N VAL A 31 -3.91 9.85 -10.99
CA VAL A 31 -3.08 10.04 -12.19
C VAL A 31 -1.60 10.09 -11.82
N ALA A 32 -1.24 10.80 -10.75
CA ALA A 32 0.15 10.98 -10.34
C ALA A 32 0.80 9.67 -9.88
N CYS A 33 0.09 8.81 -9.13
CA CYS A 33 0.64 7.56 -8.62
C CYS A 33 1.18 6.61 -9.71
N PRO A 34 0.43 6.28 -10.76
CA PRO A 34 0.96 5.41 -11.81
C PRO A 34 2.10 6.06 -12.61
N LEU A 35 2.06 7.37 -12.84
CA LEU A 35 3.15 8.07 -13.52
C LEU A 35 4.44 8.05 -12.70
N LEU A 36 4.36 8.36 -11.41
CA LEU A 36 5.50 8.27 -10.50
C LEU A 36 5.98 6.83 -10.33
N GLY A 37 5.07 5.86 -10.24
CA GLY A 37 5.41 4.44 -10.21
C GLY A 37 6.17 3.99 -11.44
N ALA A 38 5.75 4.42 -12.63
CA ALA A 38 6.45 4.14 -13.88
C ALA A 38 7.84 4.82 -13.93
N LEU A 39 7.92 6.08 -13.50
CA LEU A 39 9.18 6.82 -13.44
C LEU A 39 10.19 6.16 -12.50
N PHE A 40 9.79 5.90 -11.25
CA PHE A 40 10.65 5.23 -10.28
C PHE A 40 10.99 3.81 -10.72
N GLY A 41 10.02 3.07 -11.30
CA GLY A 41 10.23 1.75 -11.84
C GLY A 41 11.29 1.74 -12.94
N ALA A 42 11.19 2.63 -13.90
CA ALA A 42 12.17 2.75 -14.97
C ALA A 42 13.56 3.14 -14.44
N LEU A 43 13.63 4.08 -13.50
CA LEU A 43 14.87 4.54 -12.89
C LEU A 43 15.56 3.41 -12.09
N ILE A 44 14.81 2.74 -11.22
CA ILE A 44 15.32 1.66 -10.37
C ILE A 44 15.71 0.45 -11.22
N TYR A 45 14.91 0.10 -12.24
CA TYR A 45 15.23 -0.99 -13.14
C TYR A 45 16.54 -0.73 -13.89
N LYS A 46 16.70 0.46 -14.45
CA LYS A 46 17.90 0.85 -15.19
C LYS A 46 19.15 0.87 -14.32
N THR A 47 19.04 1.34 -13.09
CA THR A 47 20.14 1.34 -12.12
C THR A 47 20.48 -0.07 -11.65
N ALA A 48 19.47 -0.88 -11.32
CA ALA A 48 19.66 -2.26 -10.88
C ALA A 48 20.33 -3.12 -11.94
N THR A 49 19.86 -3.06 -13.19
CA THR A 49 20.48 -3.80 -14.29
C THR A 49 21.90 -3.33 -14.58
N ALA A 50 22.16 -2.02 -14.58
CA ALA A 50 23.51 -1.50 -14.77
C ALA A 50 24.48 -1.94 -13.66
N VAL A 51 24.02 -2.00 -12.41
CA VAL A 51 24.82 -2.51 -11.28
C VAL A 51 25.07 -4.01 -11.42
N ILE A 52 24.06 -4.80 -11.78
CA ILE A 52 24.20 -6.25 -11.95
C ILE A 52 25.18 -6.55 -13.07
N ASP A 53 25.04 -5.90 -14.22
CA ASP A 53 25.90 -6.12 -15.39
C ASP A 53 27.35 -5.73 -15.12
N ARG A 54 27.56 -4.65 -14.36
CA ARG A 54 28.92 -4.19 -14.00
C ARG A 54 29.58 -5.04 -12.93
N SER A 55 28.81 -5.64 -12.03
CA SER A 55 29.33 -6.36 -10.86
C SER A 55 29.85 -7.76 -11.16
N ARG A 56 29.61 -8.30 -12.37
CA ARG A 56 29.99 -9.67 -12.78
C ARG A 56 29.67 -10.74 -11.71
N ILE A 57 28.55 -10.57 -11.01
CA ILE A 57 28.16 -11.45 -9.90
C ILE A 57 27.81 -12.82 -10.48
N HIS A 58 28.31 -13.87 -9.83
CA HIS A 58 27.96 -15.24 -10.21
C HIS A 58 26.47 -15.48 -10.05
N VAL A 59 25.84 -16.16 -11.02
CA VAL A 59 24.37 -16.35 -11.09
C VAL A 59 23.76 -16.87 -9.80
N LEU A 60 24.42 -17.82 -9.11
CA LEU A 60 23.94 -18.38 -7.85
C LEU A 60 23.90 -17.33 -6.72
N ARG A 61 24.86 -16.42 -6.66
CA ARG A 61 24.87 -15.33 -5.69
C ARG A 61 23.80 -14.29 -6.02
N LEU A 62 23.60 -14.01 -7.31
CA LEU A 62 22.55 -13.10 -7.76
C LEU A 62 21.17 -13.62 -7.34
N ASP A 63 20.91 -14.93 -7.50
CA ASP A 63 19.64 -15.53 -7.06
C ASP A 63 19.43 -15.36 -5.56
N SER A 64 20.46 -15.61 -4.74
CA SER A 64 20.40 -15.41 -3.28
C SER A 64 20.10 -13.96 -2.90
N TYR A 65 20.79 -13.01 -3.52
CA TYR A 65 20.58 -11.57 -3.25
C TYR A 65 19.20 -11.12 -3.68
N THR A 66 18.71 -11.62 -4.83
CA THR A 66 17.38 -11.30 -5.33
C THR A 66 16.28 -11.84 -4.40
N ARG A 67 16.45 -13.05 -3.85
CA ARG A 67 15.50 -13.63 -2.88
C ARG A 67 15.44 -12.80 -1.59
N ILE A 68 16.58 -12.44 -1.02
CA ILE A 68 16.62 -11.59 0.17
C ILE A 68 16.02 -10.22 -0.15
N GLY A 69 16.38 -9.64 -1.29
CA GLY A 69 15.83 -8.37 -1.76
C GLY A 69 14.30 -8.42 -1.92
N LEU A 70 13.75 -9.52 -2.44
CA LEU A 70 12.30 -9.70 -2.56
C LEU A 70 11.60 -9.80 -1.19
N ILE A 71 12.21 -10.48 -0.22
CA ILE A 71 11.66 -10.58 1.14
C ILE A 71 11.63 -9.20 1.79
N LEU A 72 12.72 -8.45 1.72
CA LEU A 72 12.81 -7.11 2.30
C LEU A 72 11.89 -6.12 1.59
N ALA A 73 11.86 -6.14 0.26
CA ALA A 73 10.96 -5.31 -0.53
C ALA A 73 9.50 -5.67 -0.27
N GLY A 74 9.19 -6.96 -0.17
CA GLY A 74 7.85 -7.44 0.17
C GLY A 74 7.40 -7.02 1.56
N ALA A 75 8.28 -7.08 2.56
CA ALA A 75 7.98 -6.60 3.91
C ALA A 75 7.71 -5.09 3.93
N PHE A 76 8.57 -4.30 3.28
CA PHE A 76 8.39 -2.85 3.15
C PHE A 76 7.12 -2.51 2.35
N GLY A 77 6.86 -3.22 1.25
CA GLY A 77 5.65 -3.05 0.45
C GLY A 77 4.38 -3.38 1.22
N SER A 78 4.40 -4.46 1.98
CA SER A 78 3.27 -4.86 2.84
C SER A 78 3.01 -3.84 3.94
N TYR A 79 4.05 -3.29 4.54
CA TYR A 79 3.92 -2.21 5.52
C TYR A 79 3.29 -0.95 4.90
N SER A 80 3.83 -0.48 3.79
CA SER A 80 3.36 0.73 3.10
C SER A 80 1.91 0.59 2.62
N LEU A 81 1.58 -0.57 2.04
CA LEU A 81 0.23 -0.88 1.57
C LEU A 81 -0.75 -1.02 2.75
N GLY A 82 -0.34 -1.67 3.83
CA GLY A 82 -1.15 -1.86 5.02
C GLY A 82 -1.48 -0.54 5.70
N ALA A 83 -0.48 0.33 5.88
CA ALA A 83 -0.67 1.66 6.47
C ALA A 83 -1.64 2.53 5.65
N ASN A 84 -1.54 2.49 4.32
CA ASN A 84 -2.45 3.20 3.43
C ASN A 84 -3.87 2.59 3.47
N ASN A 85 -3.98 1.26 3.38
CA ASN A 85 -5.27 0.59 3.33
C ASN A 85 -6.08 0.75 4.62
N ILE A 86 -5.44 0.70 5.79
CA ILE A 86 -6.15 0.83 7.06
C ILE A 86 -6.82 2.20 7.18
N GLY A 87 -6.15 3.26 6.74
CA GLY A 87 -6.71 4.61 6.68
C GLY A 87 -7.93 4.70 5.77
N ASN A 88 -7.85 4.10 4.58
CA ASN A 88 -8.94 4.11 3.61
C ASN A 88 -10.16 3.29 4.06
N VAL A 89 -9.95 2.15 4.73
CA VAL A 89 -11.04 1.26 5.16
C VAL A 89 -11.65 1.71 6.46
N MET A 90 -10.83 2.07 7.45
CA MET A 90 -11.31 2.40 8.80
C MET A 90 -11.54 3.89 9.01
N GLY A 91 -10.95 4.76 8.17
CA GLY A 91 -11.07 6.22 8.31
C GLY A 91 -12.51 6.73 8.27
N VAL A 92 -13.37 6.12 7.47
CA VAL A 92 -14.80 6.49 7.41
C VAL A 92 -15.57 6.19 8.69
N PHE A 93 -15.08 5.30 9.53
CA PHE A 93 -15.71 4.93 10.81
C PHE A 93 -15.18 5.75 12.00
N VAL A 94 -14.14 6.55 11.81
CA VAL A 94 -13.55 7.36 12.89
C VAL A 94 -14.56 8.30 13.55
N PRO A 95 -15.41 9.04 12.79
CA PRO A 95 -16.40 9.93 13.40
C PRO A 95 -17.47 9.21 14.21
N SER A 96 -17.77 7.96 13.89
CA SER A 96 -18.80 7.12 14.54
C SER A 96 -18.18 5.99 15.37
N SER A 97 -16.94 6.11 15.78
CA SER A 97 -16.23 5.07 16.52
C SER A 97 -16.93 4.76 17.85
N PRO A 98 -17.29 3.49 18.12
CA PRO A 98 -17.92 3.09 19.38
C PRO A 98 -16.92 2.96 20.54
N PHE A 99 -15.62 3.10 20.26
CA PHE A 99 -14.57 2.89 21.25
C PHE A 99 -14.31 4.14 22.09
N THR A 100 -14.21 3.95 23.40
CA THR A 100 -13.73 4.97 24.33
C THR A 100 -12.22 4.82 24.54
N PRO A 101 -11.50 5.92 24.82
CA PRO A 101 -10.08 5.82 25.15
C PRO A 101 -9.84 4.87 26.31
N LEU A 102 -8.96 3.89 26.15
CA LEU A 102 -8.59 2.91 27.15
C LEU A 102 -7.21 3.24 27.69
N SER A 103 -7.12 3.61 28.97
CA SER A 103 -5.83 3.76 29.65
C SER A 103 -5.51 2.49 30.44
N ILE A 104 -4.38 1.88 30.12
CA ILE A 104 -3.85 0.73 30.86
C ILE A 104 -2.69 1.25 31.73
N GLY A 105 -3.01 1.61 32.98
CA GLY A 105 -2.08 2.28 33.88
C GLY A 105 -1.70 3.69 33.39
N ASP A 106 -0.62 4.26 33.95
CA ASP A 106 -0.12 5.59 33.58
C ASP A 106 0.80 5.59 32.35
N TRP A 107 1.04 4.42 31.74
CA TRP A 107 2.09 4.26 30.73
C TRP A 107 1.58 4.19 29.28
N VAL A 108 0.38 3.70 29.05
CA VAL A 108 -0.15 3.51 27.69
C VAL A 108 -1.64 3.88 27.63
N THR A 109 -1.96 4.87 26.80
CA THR A 109 -3.34 5.23 26.46
C THR A 109 -3.63 4.86 25.00
N PHE A 110 -4.58 3.94 24.80
CA PHE A 110 -5.09 3.65 23.47
C PHE A 110 -6.25 4.57 23.15
N THR A 111 -6.05 5.43 22.15
CA THR A 111 -7.14 6.28 21.66
C THR A 111 -8.21 5.44 20.95
N SER A 112 -9.42 5.98 20.83
CA SER A 112 -10.52 5.37 20.08
C SER A 112 -10.10 4.99 18.64
N VAL A 113 -9.36 5.86 17.98
CA VAL A 113 -8.87 5.64 16.61
C VAL A 113 -7.86 4.48 16.54
N GLN A 114 -6.94 4.39 17.51
CA GLN A 114 -5.97 3.29 17.54
C GLN A 114 -6.63 1.94 17.76
N GLN A 115 -7.64 1.87 18.63
CA GLN A 115 -8.42 0.65 18.85
C GLN A 115 -9.16 0.24 17.56
N LEU A 116 -9.83 1.20 16.90
CA LEU A 116 -10.53 0.98 15.65
C LEU A 116 -9.59 0.44 14.57
N PHE A 117 -8.43 1.06 14.41
CA PHE A 117 -7.43 0.65 13.43
C PHE A 117 -6.80 -0.70 13.77
N PHE A 118 -6.62 -1.03 15.05
CA PHE A 118 -6.14 -2.33 15.46
C PHE A 118 -7.09 -3.46 15.05
N PHE A 119 -8.40 -3.31 15.29
CA PHE A 119 -9.40 -4.28 14.86
C PHE A 119 -9.48 -4.39 13.34
N GLY A 120 -9.40 -3.28 12.63
CA GLY A 120 -9.34 -3.26 11.17
C GLY A 120 -8.09 -3.99 10.63
N ALA A 121 -6.93 -3.74 11.23
CA ALA A 121 -5.68 -4.43 10.88
C ALA A 121 -5.76 -5.92 11.14
N ALA A 122 -6.35 -6.35 12.26
CA ALA A 122 -6.56 -7.76 12.57
C ALA A 122 -7.48 -8.44 11.53
N ALA A 123 -8.56 -7.79 11.13
CA ALA A 123 -9.46 -8.29 10.10
C ALA A 123 -8.77 -8.41 8.73
N ILE A 124 -7.95 -7.41 8.34
CA ILE A 124 -7.14 -7.46 7.12
C ILE A 124 -6.15 -8.63 7.20
N ALA A 125 -5.47 -8.83 8.34
CA ALA A 125 -4.54 -9.93 8.52
C ALA A 125 -5.22 -11.30 8.34
N VAL A 126 -6.40 -11.51 8.91
CA VAL A 126 -7.18 -12.73 8.70
C VAL A 126 -7.49 -12.94 7.23
N GLY A 127 -7.91 -11.89 6.50
CA GLY A 127 -8.17 -11.95 5.06
C GLY A 127 -6.91 -12.33 4.26
N VAL A 128 -5.77 -11.78 4.62
CA VAL A 128 -4.48 -12.10 3.99
C VAL A 128 -4.12 -13.57 4.23
N PHE A 129 -4.22 -14.07 5.44
CA PHE A 129 -3.86 -15.48 5.74
C PHE A 129 -4.81 -16.49 5.08
N THR A 130 -6.08 -16.15 4.91
CA THR A 130 -7.08 -17.09 4.37
C THR A 130 -7.16 -17.09 2.85
N TYR A 131 -7.06 -15.94 2.19
CA TYR A 131 -7.42 -15.82 0.77
C TYR A 131 -6.33 -15.28 -0.17
N SER A 132 -5.25 -14.67 0.36
CA SER A 132 -4.28 -13.94 -0.47
C SER A 132 -3.53 -14.83 -1.47
N LYS A 133 -3.24 -16.10 -1.11
CA LYS A 133 -2.53 -17.02 -1.99
C LYS A 133 -3.20 -17.17 -3.35
N ARG A 134 -4.54 -17.30 -3.36
CA ARG A 134 -5.32 -17.46 -4.59
C ARG A 134 -5.23 -16.21 -5.48
N VAL A 135 -5.35 -15.04 -4.87
CA VAL A 135 -5.23 -13.75 -5.56
C VAL A 135 -3.82 -13.55 -6.11
N MET A 136 -2.79 -13.81 -5.30
CA MET A 136 -1.39 -13.70 -5.74
C MET A 136 -1.08 -14.61 -6.91
N MET A 137 -1.57 -15.85 -6.91
CA MET A 137 -1.36 -16.78 -8.02
C MET A 137 -2.05 -16.29 -9.29
N THR A 138 -3.30 -15.82 -9.20
CA THR A 138 -4.02 -15.30 -10.36
C THR A 138 -3.34 -14.08 -10.97
N VAL A 139 -2.88 -13.13 -10.15
CA VAL A 139 -2.21 -11.92 -10.64
C VAL A 139 -0.79 -12.24 -11.13
N GLY A 140 -0.03 -13.02 -10.38
CA GLY A 140 1.39 -13.29 -10.67
C GLY A 140 1.62 -14.19 -11.89
N THR A 141 0.66 -15.06 -12.21
CA THR A 141 0.77 -15.96 -13.37
C THR A 141 -0.08 -15.54 -14.56
N GLY A 142 -1.20 -14.84 -14.31
CA GLY A 142 -2.19 -14.54 -15.32
C GLY A 142 -2.07 -13.16 -15.97
N VAL A 143 -1.43 -12.18 -15.31
CA VAL A 143 -1.38 -10.81 -15.81
C VAL A 143 -0.06 -10.49 -16.52
N LEU A 144 1.07 -10.70 -15.84
CA LEU A 144 2.40 -10.41 -16.40
C LEU A 144 3.45 -11.32 -15.78
N PRO A 145 4.11 -12.18 -16.57
CA PRO A 145 5.23 -12.97 -16.09
C PRO A 145 6.45 -12.05 -15.87
N LEU A 146 6.70 -11.70 -14.61
CA LEU A 146 7.85 -10.88 -14.24
C LEU A 146 9.05 -11.77 -13.91
N ASN A 147 10.23 -11.35 -14.38
CA ASN A 147 11.48 -11.92 -13.88
C ASN A 147 11.71 -11.46 -12.41
N PRO A 148 12.52 -12.18 -11.61
CA PRO A 148 12.70 -11.84 -10.19
C PRO A 148 13.20 -10.41 -9.94
N VAL A 149 14.09 -9.89 -10.80
CA VAL A 149 14.58 -8.51 -10.70
C VAL A 149 13.48 -7.51 -11.02
N GLY A 150 12.69 -7.76 -12.05
CA GLY A 150 11.53 -6.93 -12.39
C GLY A 150 10.49 -6.90 -11.27
N ALA A 151 10.19 -8.04 -10.65
CA ALA A 151 9.29 -8.13 -9.52
C ALA A 151 9.78 -7.29 -8.32
N TRP A 152 11.08 -7.40 -8.00
CA TRP A 152 11.70 -6.59 -6.95
C TRP A 152 11.59 -5.09 -7.23
N VAL A 153 11.88 -4.67 -8.46
CA VAL A 153 11.78 -3.26 -8.88
C VAL A 153 10.36 -2.74 -8.75
N VAL A 154 9.36 -3.50 -9.21
CA VAL A 154 7.94 -3.11 -9.14
C VAL A 154 7.51 -2.91 -7.68
N VAL A 155 7.84 -3.87 -6.80
CA VAL A 155 7.47 -3.77 -5.38
C VAL A 155 8.11 -2.55 -4.72
N ILE A 156 9.41 -2.32 -4.92
CA ILE A 156 10.10 -1.16 -4.33
C ILE A 156 9.55 0.16 -4.89
N SER A 157 9.39 0.27 -6.19
CA SER A 157 8.87 1.50 -6.82
C SER A 157 7.50 1.85 -6.29
N HIS A 158 6.60 0.87 -6.23
CA HIS A 158 5.26 1.07 -5.69
C HIS A 158 5.29 1.46 -4.20
N SER A 159 6.12 0.80 -3.42
CA SER A 159 6.26 1.08 -1.99
C SER A 159 6.80 2.48 -1.71
N ILE A 160 7.76 2.96 -2.51
CA ILE A 160 8.28 4.33 -2.42
C ILE A 160 7.17 5.33 -2.71
N VAL A 161 6.40 5.12 -3.78
CA VAL A 161 5.28 6.01 -4.12
C VAL A 161 4.25 6.06 -3.01
N LEU A 162 3.83 4.91 -2.48
CA LEU A 162 2.88 4.86 -1.38
C LEU A 162 3.40 5.55 -0.12
N PHE A 163 4.66 5.33 0.21
CA PHE A 163 5.29 5.96 1.37
C PHE A 163 5.36 7.49 1.23
N LEU A 164 5.73 7.99 0.05
CA LEU A 164 5.74 9.43 -0.24
C LEU A 164 4.35 10.05 -0.10
N PHE A 165 3.33 9.43 -0.66
CA PHE A 165 1.96 9.94 -0.53
C PHE A 165 1.43 9.85 0.88
N SER A 166 1.75 8.79 1.63
CA SER A 166 1.36 8.64 3.04
C SER A 166 2.04 9.67 3.96
N SER A 167 3.23 10.14 3.61
CA SER A 167 3.96 11.14 4.41
C SER A 167 3.60 12.60 4.06
N LEU A 168 2.97 12.82 2.90
CA LEU A 168 2.59 14.15 2.41
C LEU A 168 1.11 14.49 2.67
N THR A 169 0.30 13.53 3.13
CA THR A 169 -1.12 13.69 3.46
C THR A 169 -1.36 13.66 4.94
#